data_d5c1feecc241eaf3982859620c29b5fb
#
_entry.id   d5c1feecc241eaf3982859620c29b5fb
#
_cell.length_a   1.000
_cell.length_b   1.000
_cell.length_c   1.000
_cell.angle_alpha   90.00
_cell.angle_beta   90.00
_cell.angle_gamma   90.00
#
_symmetry.space_group_name_H-M   'P 1'
#
loop_
_entity.id
_entity.type
_entity.pdbx_description
1 polymer ?
#
loop_
_entity_poly.entity_id
_entity_poly.type
_entity_poly.pdbx_seq_one_letter_code
_entity_poly.pdbx_strand_id
1 'polypeptide(L)'
;MSNGPRELESGLDGALGCCVLPGLDDDVRERRTEKQERDVDMTQTVTLTDPQRLQALDRANKIRLARAGLKRRIADGELSAAQVILEPPDAAKKWSVADLLMSQRRWGAKRCRKFLGRNNISETKLVHALTDRQRRLLADQLQPPPSPEPADEMVLVA
;
A
#
# COMPACT_ATOMS: atom_id res chain seq x y z
N MET A 1 37.02 -19.56 36.77
CA MET A 1 37.89 -19.03 35.72
C MET A 1 37.21 -17.77 35.18
N SER A 2 37.21 -16.66 35.84
CA SER A 2 38.23 -15.67 36.17
C SER A 2 38.88 -15.08 34.92
N ASN A 3 38.48 -13.86 34.56
CA ASN A 3 39.20 -12.72 33.98
C ASN A 3 38.18 -11.62 33.74
N GLY A 4 38.17 -10.52 34.40
CA GLY A 4 39.08 -9.55 34.91
C GLY A 4 39.06 -8.30 34.03
N PRO A 5 38.71 -7.10 34.58
CA PRO A 5 38.55 -5.87 33.79
C PRO A 5 39.93 -5.25 33.48
N ARG A 6 40.02 -4.59 32.34
CA ARG A 6 41.16 -3.69 32.04
C ARG A 6 40.66 -2.24 31.98
N GLU A 7 40.94 -1.55 33.08
CA GLU A 7 41.13 -0.09 33.11
C GLU A 7 42.42 0.24 32.37
N LEU A 8 42.38 1.27 31.56
CA LEU A 8 43.54 2.07 31.21
C LEU A 8 43.11 3.53 31.06
N GLU A 9 43.48 4.27 32.09
CA GLU A 9 43.61 5.70 32.14
C GLU A 9 44.70 6.20 31.18
N SER A 10 44.51 7.40 30.71
CA SER A 10 45.49 8.47 30.45
C SER A 10 44.85 9.42 29.45
N GLY A 11 44.41 10.63 29.74
CA GLY A 11 45.28 11.69 30.24
C GLY A 11 45.94 12.40 29.08
N LEU A 12 45.28 13.48 28.54
CA LEU A 12 46.05 14.59 27.92
C LEU A 12 45.16 15.84 27.87
N ASP A 13 45.40 16.71 28.83
CA ASP A 13 45.11 18.13 28.78
C ASP A 13 45.72 18.74 27.50
N GLY A 14 44.88 19.35 26.69
CA GLY A 14 45.29 20.13 25.54
C GLY A 14 44.45 21.41 25.43
N ALA A 15 44.78 22.37 26.26
CA ALA A 15 44.31 23.73 26.10
C ALA A 15 44.78 24.29 24.76
N LEU A 16 43.86 24.41 23.82
CA LEU A 16 44.06 25.21 22.62
C LEU A 16 43.01 26.30 22.58
N GLY A 17 43.53 27.51 22.69
CA GLY A 17 42.88 28.79 22.77
C GLY A 17 41.77 28.97 21.70
N CYS A 18 40.62 29.35 22.19
CA CYS A 18 39.55 29.92 21.41
C CYS A 18 40.00 31.27 20.83
N CYS A 19 40.46 31.26 19.59
CA CYS A 19 40.46 32.48 18.79
C CYS A 19 39.04 32.75 18.33
N VAL A 20 38.29 33.47 19.14
CA VAL A 20 37.01 34.04 18.76
C VAL A 20 37.31 35.14 17.74
N LEU A 21 37.04 34.85 16.47
CA LEU A 21 36.99 35.87 15.42
C LEU A 21 35.64 36.57 15.53
N PRO A 22 35.57 37.85 15.85
CA PRO A 22 34.30 38.59 15.84
C PRO A 22 33.91 38.88 14.38
N GLY A 23 32.76 38.40 13.95
CA GLY A 23 32.19 38.83 12.69
C GLY A 23 31.54 37.77 11.80
N LEU A 24 31.52 36.48 12.19
CA LEU A 24 30.94 35.42 11.34
C LEU A 24 29.62 34.81 11.89
N ASP A 25 29.21 35.21 13.09
CA ASP A 25 28.05 34.56 13.75
C ASP A 25 26.72 35.22 13.42
N ASP A 26 26.71 36.47 12.97
CA ASP A 26 25.47 37.19 12.68
C ASP A 26 24.83 36.74 11.34
N ASP A 27 25.65 36.49 10.34
CA ASP A 27 25.22 36.07 9.00
C ASP A 27 24.61 34.62 9.00
N VAL A 28 25.11 33.74 9.87
CA VAL A 28 24.58 32.39 10.04
C VAL A 28 23.27 32.41 10.81
N ARG A 29 23.10 33.38 11.71
CA ARG A 29 21.90 33.50 12.53
C ARG A 29 20.72 34.05 11.73
N GLU A 30 20.98 35.04 10.88
CA GLU A 30 19.94 35.58 9.98
C GLU A 30 19.50 34.57 8.94
N ARG A 31 20.39 33.80 8.33
CA ARG A 31 20.05 32.73 7.38
C ARG A 31 19.27 31.60 8.03
N ARG A 32 19.44 31.36 9.31
CA ARG A 32 18.73 30.33 10.06
C ARG A 32 17.30 30.75 10.39
N THR A 33 17.09 32.03 10.67
CA THR A 33 15.75 32.58 10.90
C THR A 33 14.94 32.67 9.60
N GLU A 34 15.55 33.11 8.50
CA GLU A 34 14.88 33.14 7.17
C GLU A 34 14.53 31.76 6.63
N LYS A 35 15.33 30.74 6.95
CA LYS A 35 14.99 29.36 6.58
C LYS A 35 13.85 28.82 7.44
N GLN A 36 13.80 29.18 8.70
CA GLN A 36 12.74 28.74 9.61
C GLN A 36 11.40 29.39 9.30
N GLU A 37 11.40 30.65 8.86
CA GLU A 37 10.19 31.34 8.42
C GLU A 37 9.63 30.79 7.09
N ARG A 38 10.48 30.32 6.18
CA ARG A 38 10.05 29.66 4.95
C ARG A 38 9.52 28.26 5.15
N ASP A 39 10.05 27.51 6.14
CA ASP A 39 9.57 26.16 6.46
C ASP A 39 8.21 26.18 7.21
N VAL A 40 7.87 27.28 7.88
CA VAL A 40 6.58 27.43 8.58
C VAL A 40 5.42 27.68 7.60
N ASP A 41 5.67 28.28 6.42
CA ASP A 41 4.62 28.58 5.44
C ASP A 41 4.24 27.34 4.58
N MET A 42 5.08 26.30 4.54
CA MET A 42 4.76 25.02 3.87
C MET A 42 3.91 24.07 4.71
N THR A 43 3.69 24.32 5.98
CA THR A 43 2.77 23.58 6.84
C THR A 43 1.52 24.39 7.16
N GLN A 44 0.92 25.03 6.18
CA GLN A 44 -0.50 25.31 6.25
C GLN A 44 -1.23 23.96 6.19
N THR A 45 -1.18 23.24 7.29
CA THR A 45 -2.16 22.19 7.56
C THR A 45 -3.50 22.90 7.49
N VAL A 46 -4.20 22.64 6.38
CA VAL A 46 -5.61 23.06 6.23
C VAL A 46 -6.30 22.53 7.48
N THR A 47 -6.51 23.41 8.46
CA THR A 47 -7.26 23.08 9.67
C THR A 47 -8.71 22.89 9.23
N LEU A 48 -9.00 21.66 8.81
CA LEU A 48 -10.37 21.26 8.52
C LEU A 48 -11.20 21.55 9.77
N THR A 49 -12.28 22.26 9.61
CA THR A 49 -13.25 22.48 10.69
C THR A 49 -13.71 21.13 11.24
N ASP A 50 -13.98 21.04 12.54
CA ASP A 50 -14.38 19.79 13.18
C ASP A 50 -15.45 18.99 12.42
N PRO A 51 -16.54 19.60 11.89
CA PRO A 51 -17.52 18.87 11.09
C PRO A 51 -16.95 18.29 9.81
N GLN A 52 -16.00 18.97 9.16
CA GLN A 52 -15.33 18.46 7.94
C GLN A 52 -14.43 17.26 8.24
N ARG A 53 -13.74 17.29 9.38
CA ARG A 53 -12.93 16.15 9.85
C ARG A 53 -13.80 14.93 10.13
N LEU A 54 -14.92 15.11 10.83
CA LEU A 54 -15.87 14.03 11.10
C LEU A 54 -16.43 13.43 9.81
N GLN A 55 -16.86 14.26 8.86
CA GLN A 55 -17.33 13.79 7.56
C GLN A 55 -16.24 13.02 6.78
N ALA A 56 -14.98 13.49 6.84
CA ALA A 56 -13.87 12.80 6.18
C ALA A 56 -13.61 11.43 6.82
N LEU A 57 -13.66 11.35 8.15
CA LEU A 57 -13.53 10.09 8.90
C LEU A 57 -14.66 9.11 8.57
N ASP A 58 -15.90 9.58 8.54
CA ASP A 58 -17.07 8.76 8.19
C ASP A 58 -16.95 8.20 6.76
N ARG A 59 -16.55 9.03 5.80
CA ARG A 59 -16.30 8.57 4.42
C ARG A 59 -15.19 7.52 4.39
N ALA A 60 -14.09 7.74 5.11
CA ALA A 60 -12.99 6.81 5.18
C ALA A 60 -13.42 5.48 5.82
N ASN A 61 -14.21 5.52 6.89
CA ASN A 61 -14.72 4.33 7.56
C ASN A 61 -15.70 3.55 6.66
N LYS A 62 -16.61 4.22 5.98
CA LYS A 62 -17.51 3.58 4.99
C LYS A 62 -16.73 2.80 3.93
N ILE A 63 -15.67 3.41 3.38
CA ILE A 63 -14.81 2.76 2.38
C ILE A 63 -14.08 1.56 2.98
N ARG A 64 -13.55 1.68 4.21
CA ARG A 64 -12.85 0.56 4.90
C ARG A 64 -13.79 -0.61 5.14
N LEU A 65 -15.00 -0.35 5.63
CA LEU A 65 -16.02 -1.37 5.88
C LEU A 65 -16.47 -2.04 4.58
N ALA A 66 -16.72 -1.27 3.52
CA ALA A 66 -17.08 -1.80 2.21
C ALA A 66 -15.97 -2.72 1.64
N ARG A 67 -14.69 -2.33 1.79
CA ARG A 67 -13.56 -3.18 1.39
C ARG A 67 -13.45 -4.44 2.23
N ALA A 68 -13.66 -4.34 3.54
CA ALA A 68 -13.62 -5.51 4.42
C ALA A 68 -14.74 -6.50 4.08
N GLY A 69 -15.95 -6.01 3.81
CA GLY A 69 -17.08 -6.81 3.34
C GLY A 69 -16.78 -7.50 2.00
N LEU A 70 -16.21 -6.76 1.04
CA LEU A 70 -15.82 -7.30 -0.25
C LEU A 70 -14.76 -8.42 -0.12
N LYS A 71 -13.75 -8.21 0.75
CA LYS A 71 -12.73 -9.23 1.04
C LYS A 71 -13.35 -10.53 1.56
N ARG A 72 -14.28 -10.43 2.49
CA ARG A 72 -14.97 -11.60 3.05
C ARG A 72 -15.73 -12.36 1.98
N ARG A 73 -16.54 -11.67 1.17
CA ARG A 73 -17.31 -12.28 0.08
C ARG A 73 -16.42 -13.00 -0.94
N ILE A 74 -15.25 -12.43 -1.25
CA ILE A 74 -14.27 -13.07 -2.14
C ILE A 74 -13.63 -14.29 -1.46
N ALA A 75 -13.30 -14.20 -0.16
CA ALA A 75 -12.73 -15.30 0.60
C ALA A 75 -13.71 -16.48 0.77
N ASP A 76 -14.99 -16.17 0.95
CA ASP A 76 -16.07 -17.14 1.11
C ASP A 76 -16.49 -17.77 -0.24
N GLY A 77 -16.03 -17.19 -1.35
CA GLY A 77 -16.33 -17.68 -2.70
C GLY A 77 -17.67 -17.18 -3.27
N GLU A 78 -18.38 -16.30 -2.55
CA GLU A 78 -19.62 -15.69 -3.04
C GLU A 78 -19.38 -14.78 -4.25
N LEU A 79 -18.20 -14.18 -4.31
CA LEU A 79 -17.80 -13.26 -5.37
C LEU A 79 -16.47 -13.71 -5.97
N SER A 80 -16.44 -13.92 -7.27
CA SER A 80 -15.17 -14.24 -7.95
C SER A 80 -14.32 -12.99 -8.11
N ALA A 81 -13.00 -13.12 -7.91
CA ALA A 81 -12.09 -12.01 -8.23
C ALA A 81 -12.14 -11.62 -9.71
N ALA A 82 -12.43 -12.56 -10.60
CA ALA A 82 -12.65 -12.30 -12.02
C ALA A 82 -13.81 -11.32 -12.25
N GLN A 83 -14.92 -11.52 -11.56
CA GLN A 83 -16.08 -10.61 -11.63
C GLN A 83 -15.74 -9.21 -11.14
N VAL A 84 -15.00 -9.10 -10.02
CA VAL A 84 -14.56 -7.80 -9.47
C VAL A 84 -13.60 -7.07 -10.41
N ILE A 85 -12.79 -7.81 -11.19
CA ILE A 85 -11.88 -7.23 -12.18
C ILE A 85 -12.66 -6.71 -13.39
N LEU A 86 -13.66 -7.45 -13.85
CA LEU A 86 -14.50 -7.05 -14.99
C LEU A 86 -15.38 -5.84 -14.63
N GLU A 87 -16.06 -5.92 -13.49
CA GLU A 87 -16.98 -4.89 -13.01
C GLU A 87 -16.53 -4.41 -11.61
N PRO A 88 -15.57 -3.49 -11.52
CA PRO A 88 -15.05 -3.06 -10.25
C PRO A 88 -16.03 -2.18 -9.48
N PRO A 89 -16.53 -2.63 -8.31
CA PRO A 89 -17.32 -1.78 -7.43
C PRO A 89 -16.47 -0.61 -6.93
N ASP A 90 -17.12 0.49 -6.52
CA ASP A 90 -16.43 1.70 -6.09
C ASP A 90 -15.39 1.47 -4.99
N ALA A 91 -15.69 0.56 -4.07
CA ALA A 91 -14.77 0.16 -3.01
C ALA A 91 -13.49 -0.51 -3.53
N ALA A 92 -13.55 -1.21 -4.67
CA ALA A 92 -12.43 -1.91 -5.26
C ALA A 92 -11.62 -1.04 -6.25
N LYS A 93 -12.16 0.05 -6.78
CA LYS A 93 -11.49 0.88 -7.79
C LYS A 93 -10.07 1.29 -7.40
N LYS A 94 -9.88 1.75 -6.15
CA LYS A 94 -8.58 2.17 -5.61
C LYS A 94 -7.81 1.04 -4.92
N TRP A 95 -8.11 -0.18 -5.23
CA TRP A 95 -7.46 -1.34 -4.64
C TRP A 95 -6.37 -1.88 -5.56
N SER A 96 -5.27 -2.39 -5.00
CA SER A 96 -4.25 -3.01 -5.81
C SER A 96 -4.72 -4.36 -6.34
N VAL A 97 -4.31 -4.71 -7.55
CA VAL A 97 -4.65 -6.01 -8.14
C VAL A 97 -4.09 -7.15 -7.29
N ALA A 98 -2.88 -6.96 -6.72
CA ALA A 98 -2.28 -7.94 -5.82
C ALA A 98 -3.13 -8.21 -4.57
N ASP A 99 -3.61 -7.16 -3.90
CA ASP A 99 -4.46 -7.29 -2.71
C ASP A 99 -5.80 -7.98 -3.03
N LEU A 100 -6.37 -7.68 -4.20
CA LEU A 100 -7.58 -8.32 -4.68
C LEU A 100 -7.37 -9.82 -4.86
N LEU A 101 -6.29 -10.22 -5.53
CA LEU A 101 -5.96 -11.64 -5.76
C LEU A 101 -5.66 -12.36 -4.45
N MET A 102 -4.92 -11.73 -3.53
CA MET A 102 -4.62 -12.30 -2.21
C MET A 102 -5.86 -12.42 -1.31
N SER A 103 -6.96 -11.77 -1.65
CA SER A 103 -8.24 -11.95 -0.93
C SER A 103 -8.90 -13.29 -1.23
N GLN A 104 -8.53 -13.94 -2.33
CA GLN A 104 -9.03 -15.27 -2.66
C GLN A 104 -8.42 -16.33 -1.76
N ARG A 105 -9.22 -17.32 -1.42
CA ARG A 105 -8.75 -18.49 -0.68
C ARG A 105 -7.65 -19.22 -1.46
N ARG A 106 -6.59 -19.63 -0.78
CA ARG A 106 -5.39 -20.30 -1.36
C ARG A 106 -4.52 -19.45 -2.29
N TRP A 107 -4.71 -18.13 -2.35
CA TRP A 107 -3.83 -17.23 -3.06
C TRP A 107 -2.86 -16.56 -2.10
N GLY A 108 -1.58 -16.98 -2.15
CA GLY A 108 -0.49 -16.36 -1.40
C GLY A 108 0.34 -15.40 -2.27
N ALA A 109 1.18 -14.58 -1.64
CA ALA A 109 2.01 -13.59 -2.32
C ALA A 109 2.87 -14.18 -3.45
N LYS A 110 3.45 -15.36 -3.27
CA LYS A 110 4.27 -16.03 -4.30
C LYS A 110 3.45 -16.37 -5.55
N ARG A 111 2.23 -16.91 -5.37
CA ARG A 111 1.34 -17.26 -6.48
C ARG A 111 0.87 -16.01 -7.22
N CYS A 112 0.51 -14.97 -6.45
CA CYS A 112 0.08 -13.68 -7.00
C CYS A 112 1.19 -13.06 -7.86
N ARG A 113 2.42 -12.98 -7.38
CA ARG A 113 3.58 -12.47 -8.09
C ARG A 113 3.84 -13.22 -9.41
N LYS A 114 3.85 -14.54 -9.35
CA LYS A 114 4.05 -15.39 -10.53
C LYS A 114 2.95 -15.18 -11.57
N PHE A 115 1.72 -15.04 -11.13
CA PHE A 115 0.55 -14.81 -11.99
C PHE A 115 0.60 -13.44 -12.67
N LEU A 116 0.84 -12.37 -11.90
CA LEU A 116 0.95 -11.01 -12.40
C LEU A 116 2.17 -10.83 -13.32
N GLY A 117 3.30 -11.45 -12.98
CA GLY A 117 4.52 -11.44 -13.81
C GLY A 117 4.30 -12.07 -15.19
N ARG A 118 3.52 -13.16 -15.29
CA ARG A 118 3.17 -13.79 -16.58
C ARG A 118 2.34 -12.87 -17.48
N ASN A 119 1.53 -12.01 -16.87
CA ASN A 119 0.66 -11.09 -17.57
C ASN A 119 1.28 -9.70 -17.77
N ASN A 120 2.53 -9.49 -17.37
CA ASN A 120 3.23 -8.20 -17.40
C ASN A 120 2.44 -7.09 -16.69
N ILE A 121 1.85 -7.39 -15.54
CA ILE A 121 1.08 -6.46 -14.73
C ILE A 121 1.81 -6.24 -13.41
N SER A 122 2.01 -4.96 -13.05
CA SER A 122 2.61 -4.60 -11.75
C SER A 122 1.68 -4.98 -10.60
N GLU A 123 2.26 -5.46 -9.49
CA GLU A 123 1.53 -5.80 -8.26
C GLU A 123 0.80 -4.60 -7.66
N THR A 124 1.40 -3.42 -7.78
CA THR A 124 0.86 -2.17 -7.25
C THR A 124 -0.18 -1.52 -8.15
N LYS A 125 -0.41 -2.08 -9.36
CA LYS A 125 -1.38 -1.51 -10.29
C LYS A 125 -2.78 -1.56 -9.69
N LEU A 126 -3.51 -0.44 -9.80
CA LEU A 126 -4.86 -0.32 -9.27
C LEU A 126 -5.87 -1.00 -10.22
N VAL A 127 -6.93 -1.55 -9.66
CA VAL A 127 -7.97 -2.25 -10.44
C VAL A 127 -8.59 -1.33 -11.49
N HIS A 128 -8.84 -0.05 -11.16
CA HIS A 128 -9.40 0.88 -12.14
C HIS A 128 -8.42 1.26 -13.27
N ALA A 129 -7.11 1.13 -13.03
CA ALA A 129 -6.07 1.45 -14.01
C ALA A 129 -5.78 0.30 -14.99
N LEU A 130 -6.46 -0.83 -14.84
CA LEU A 130 -6.39 -1.93 -15.79
C LEU A 130 -7.08 -1.55 -17.10
N THR A 131 -6.45 -1.87 -18.23
CA THR A 131 -7.09 -1.78 -19.54
C THR A 131 -8.12 -2.89 -19.73
N ASP A 132 -9.11 -2.71 -20.58
CA ASP A 132 -10.14 -3.73 -20.83
C ASP A 132 -9.55 -5.06 -21.31
N ARG A 133 -8.51 -4.99 -22.13
CA ARG A 133 -7.78 -6.19 -22.57
C ARG A 133 -7.15 -6.92 -21.37
N GLN A 134 -6.51 -6.18 -20.45
CA GLN A 134 -5.92 -6.79 -19.25
C GLN A 134 -6.98 -7.36 -18.32
N ARG A 135 -8.13 -6.70 -18.17
CA ARG A 135 -9.26 -7.19 -17.36
C ARG A 135 -9.76 -8.52 -17.88
N ARG A 136 -10.05 -8.60 -19.19
CA ARG A 136 -10.52 -9.84 -19.82
C ARG A 136 -9.50 -10.96 -19.67
N LEU A 137 -8.23 -10.69 -19.99
CA LEU A 137 -7.15 -11.67 -19.89
C LEU A 137 -6.97 -12.20 -18.46
N LEU A 138 -7.04 -11.34 -17.45
CA LEU A 138 -6.99 -11.77 -16.06
C LEU A 138 -8.24 -12.55 -15.66
N ALA A 139 -9.42 -12.13 -16.10
CA ALA A 139 -10.68 -12.80 -15.80
C ALA A 139 -10.70 -14.21 -16.38
N ASP A 140 -10.29 -14.38 -17.62
CA ASP A 140 -10.23 -15.69 -18.29
C ASP A 140 -9.30 -16.67 -17.56
N GLN A 141 -8.16 -16.17 -17.09
CA GLN A 141 -7.20 -17.01 -16.36
C GLN A 141 -7.59 -17.29 -14.91
N LEU A 142 -8.46 -16.48 -14.33
CA LEU A 142 -8.96 -16.65 -12.96
C LEU A 142 -10.23 -17.50 -12.90
N GLN A 143 -10.95 -17.63 -13.99
CA GLN A 143 -12.07 -18.55 -14.04
C GLN A 143 -11.55 -19.99 -13.96
N PRO A 144 -12.12 -20.85 -13.11
CA PRO A 144 -11.83 -22.26 -13.22
C PRO A 144 -12.21 -22.72 -14.65
N PRO A 145 -11.46 -23.66 -15.24
CA PRO A 145 -11.87 -24.23 -16.52
C PRO A 145 -13.35 -24.63 -16.40
N PRO A 146 -14.17 -24.35 -17.41
CA PRO A 146 -15.55 -24.77 -17.37
C PRO A 146 -15.57 -26.24 -16.99
N SER A 147 -16.28 -26.58 -15.92
CA SER A 147 -16.55 -27.99 -15.59
C SER A 147 -17.08 -28.61 -16.86
N PRO A 148 -16.55 -29.76 -17.31
CA PRO A 148 -17.18 -30.43 -18.44
C PRO A 148 -18.66 -30.55 -18.09
N GLU A 149 -19.49 -29.86 -18.85
CA GLU A 149 -20.93 -30.01 -18.81
C GLU A 149 -21.17 -31.52 -18.80
N PRO A 150 -22.01 -32.08 -17.90
CA PRO A 150 -22.37 -33.47 -18.02
C PRO A 150 -22.92 -33.65 -19.42
N ALA A 151 -22.11 -34.29 -20.25
CA ALA A 151 -22.47 -34.59 -21.61
C ALA A 151 -23.88 -35.16 -21.56
N ASP A 152 -24.83 -34.48 -22.23
CA ASP A 152 -26.18 -34.85 -22.48
C ASP A 152 -26.37 -36.35 -22.28
N GLU A 153 -27.04 -36.69 -21.18
CA GLU A 153 -27.58 -38.03 -21.02
C GLU A 153 -28.63 -38.14 -22.10
N MET A 154 -28.16 -38.58 -23.25
CA MET A 154 -29.02 -38.96 -24.36
C MET A 154 -30.01 -39.98 -23.82
N VAL A 155 -31.18 -39.48 -23.42
CA VAL A 155 -32.33 -40.29 -23.13
C VAL A 155 -32.60 -41.13 -24.36
N LEU A 156 -32.11 -42.35 -24.32
CA LEU A 156 -32.47 -43.41 -25.26
C LEU A 156 -33.91 -43.80 -24.92
N VAL A 157 -34.86 -43.13 -25.54
CA VAL A 157 -36.26 -43.55 -25.53
C VAL A 157 -36.34 -44.71 -26.49
N ALA A 158 -36.48 -45.92 -25.94
CA ALA A 158 -36.86 -47.11 -26.64
C ALA A 158 -38.37 -47.17 -26.72
#